data_621c6522b7d116949805ee09012cffea
#
_entry.id   621c6522b7d116949805ee09012cffea
#
_cell.length_a   1.000
_cell.length_b   1.000
_cell.length_c   1.000
_cell.angle_alpha   90.00
_cell.angle_beta   90.00
_cell.angle_gamma   90.00
#
_symmetry.space_group_name_H-M   'P 1'
#
loop_
_entity.id
_entity.type
_entity.pdbx_description
1 polymer ?
#
loop_
_entity_poly.entity_id
_entity_poly.type
_entity_poly.pdbx_seq_one_letter_code
_entity_poly.pdbx_strand_id
1 'polypeptide(L)'
;MPTPRRSSFRISIVAAFAILLALFGCHRNRFPDVPAGYREYAYVSNAGSNTVTVLDLVYLRQDRTLQVGTDPTKMAVNPTRNEVYVANAQSGTISVINADANRVVATIAVRHRPSFITVEPTGHRAYVANYGSNSVSIVDLDLRREVSVAGAGEQPVQVHISPDGRTLVVTNHGSNSVSVFDLIPYSAGSPASASVTHLRSTFSGCPGAADTVILPDSSKAFVACSAGHQVMALGLAAAPGSWAAKQNPSLTADRMLALLDVGKMPVHLAMKPDGGEIFVSNFDSDSFSEIATWTNEVGGTYSIGNKPVRGIVSRDNSTLWVANSGADSIGLYSIDDGKLAGSVRTGSSPDALAFSADEHLLLVADTHSGDIAVIRTEGKQGPALFTILPAGISPNDIVVKALREK
;
A
#
# COMPACT_ATOMS: atom_id res chain seq x y z
N MET A 1 71.07 53.89 -8.97
CA MET A 1 70.59 52.93 -7.95
C MET A 1 69.06 52.90 -8.01
N PRO A 2 68.40 51.84 -8.47
CA PRO A 2 66.95 51.78 -8.50
C PRO A 2 66.40 51.05 -7.27
N THR A 3 65.33 51.60 -6.71
CA THR A 3 64.56 51.08 -5.60
C THR A 3 63.69 49.86 -6.00
N PRO A 4 63.51 48.88 -5.16
CA PRO A 4 62.67 47.73 -5.51
C PRO A 4 61.17 47.98 -5.30
N ARG A 5 60.39 47.60 -6.34
CA ARG A 5 58.92 47.57 -6.33
C ARG A 5 58.43 46.49 -5.35
N ARG A 6 57.58 46.87 -4.40
CA ARG A 6 56.69 45.95 -3.70
C ARG A 6 55.43 45.77 -4.56
N SER A 7 55.22 44.55 -5.08
CA SER A 7 53.97 44.15 -5.74
C SER A 7 53.31 43.02 -5.01
N SER A 8 52.04 43.24 -4.72
CA SER A 8 50.93 42.28 -4.74
C SER A 8 50.93 41.08 -3.85
N PHE A 9 50.37 41.26 -2.65
CA PHE A 9 49.86 40.14 -1.81
C PHE A 9 48.39 40.35 -1.40
N ARG A 10 47.53 40.90 -2.31
CA ARG A 10 46.13 41.14 -2.00
C ARG A 10 45.12 40.34 -2.80
N ILE A 11 45.55 39.44 -3.71
CA ILE A 11 44.65 38.66 -4.58
C ILE A 11 44.27 37.30 -3.97
N SER A 12 45.09 36.75 -3.07
CA SER A 12 44.89 35.38 -2.55
C SER A 12 43.78 35.27 -1.47
N ILE A 13 43.42 36.34 -0.76
CA ILE A 13 42.44 36.29 0.34
C ILE A 13 40.99 36.31 -0.21
N VAL A 14 40.71 37.00 -1.27
CA VAL A 14 39.37 37.06 -1.86
C VAL A 14 39.03 35.74 -2.57
N ALA A 15 39.99 35.11 -3.23
CA ALA A 15 39.81 33.78 -3.85
C ALA A 15 39.58 32.68 -2.81
N ALA A 16 40.27 32.70 -1.66
CA ALA A 16 40.07 31.73 -0.57
C ALA A 16 38.69 31.88 0.09
N PHE A 17 38.19 33.10 0.23
CA PHE A 17 36.83 33.35 0.80
C PHE A 17 35.73 32.93 -0.17
N ALA A 18 35.90 33.08 -1.48
CA ALA A 18 34.95 32.63 -2.49
C ALA A 18 34.87 31.08 -2.56
N ILE A 19 35.98 30.38 -2.38
CA ILE A 19 36.03 28.92 -2.34
C ILE A 19 35.41 28.38 -1.03
N LEU A 20 35.60 29.06 0.11
CA LEU A 20 34.94 28.68 1.38
C LEU A 20 33.42 28.88 1.31
N LEU A 21 32.93 29.96 0.68
CA LEU A 21 31.51 30.20 0.48
C LEU A 21 30.87 29.21 -0.49
N ALA A 22 31.60 28.73 -1.48
CA ALA A 22 31.12 27.67 -2.40
C ALA A 22 31.01 26.30 -1.70
N LEU A 23 31.85 26.00 -0.71
CA LEU A 23 31.79 24.77 0.08
C LEU A 23 30.63 24.80 1.11
N PHE A 24 30.18 25.95 1.56
CA PHE A 24 29.00 26.08 2.43
C PHE A 24 27.68 26.18 1.63
N GLY A 25 27.71 26.43 0.33
CA GLY A 25 26.52 26.51 -0.54
C GLY A 25 25.91 25.18 -0.91
N CYS A 26 26.65 24.07 -0.82
CA CYS A 26 26.16 22.73 -1.17
C CYS A 26 25.38 22.00 -0.07
N HIS A 27 25.13 22.63 1.09
CA HIS A 27 24.47 21.98 2.23
C HIS A 27 22.97 22.28 2.34
N ARG A 28 22.33 22.86 1.32
CA ARG A 28 20.94 23.32 1.41
C ARG A 28 19.86 22.34 0.90
N ASN A 29 20.23 21.13 0.47
CA ASN A 29 19.29 20.10 0.02
C ASN A 29 19.49 18.76 0.74
N ARG A 30 19.80 18.77 2.03
CA ARG A 30 19.90 17.51 2.79
C ARG A 30 18.50 17.00 3.08
N PHE A 31 18.29 15.69 2.77
CA PHE A 31 17.28 14.89 3.41
C PHE A 31 17.43 15.03 4.94
N PRO A 32 16.37 14.77 5.72
CA PRO A 32 16.49 14.69 7.17
C PRO A 32 17.67 13.80 7.54
N ASP A 33 18.46 14.22 8.53
CA ASP A 33 19.55 13.37 9.03
C ASP A 33 18.91 12.12 9.63
N VAL A 34 19.10 10.99 8.96
CA VAL A 34 18.65 9.69 9.48
C VAL A 34 19.60 9.20 10.56
N PRO A 35 19.11 8.49 11.59
CA PRO A 35 19.97 7.91 12.63
C PRO A 35 21.05 7.02 12.02
N ALA A 36 22.22 6.96 12.68
CA ALA A 36 23.29 6.04 12.26
C ALA A 36 22.76 4.61 12.28
N GLY A 37 23.05 3.83 11.20
CA GLY A 37 22.57 2.46 11.05
C GLY A 37 21.12 2.33 10.57
N TYR A 38 20.38 3.41 10.40
CA TYR A 38 19.04 3.37 9.83
C TYR A 38 19.09 2.87 8.38
N ARG A 39 18.20 1.94 8.08
CA ARG A 39 18.03 1.38 6.74
C ARG A 39 16.55 1.34 6.40
N GLU A 40 16.22 1.77 5.22
CA GLU A 40 14.86 1.73 4.71
C GLU A 40 14.89 1.35 3.23
N TYR A 41 14.06 0.38 2.88
CA TYR A 41 13.98 -0.11 1.52
C TYR A 41 12.54 -0.10 1.01
N ALA A 42 12.39 0.29 -0.26
CA ALA A 42 11.18 -0.01 -1.01
C ALA A 42 11.40 -1.26 -1.86
N TYR A 43 10.41 -2.11 -1.87
CA TYR A 43 10.33 -3.31 -2.70
C TYR A 43 9.28 -3.07 -3.75
N VAL A 44 9.64 -3.25 -5.02
CA VAL A 44 8.77 -3.01 -6.17
C VAL A 44 8.62 -4.31 -6.95
N SER A 45 7.41 -4.86 -7.02
CA SER A 45 7.13 -6.03 -7.84
C SER A 45 7.00 -5.65 -9.30
N ASN A 46 7.67 -6.41 -10.19
CA ASN A 46 7.70 -6.18 -11.62
C ASN A 46 7.11 -7.41 -12.33
N ALA A 47 5.83 -7.35 -12.69
CA ALA A 47 5.10 -8.49 -13.26
C ALA A 47 5.71 -8.99 -14.57
N GLY A 48 6.11 -8.07 -15.46
CA GLY A 48 6.63 -8.42 -16.78
C GLY A 48 8.05 -8.99 -16.78
N SER A 49 8.84 -8.78 -15.72
CA SER A 49 10.22 -9.29 -15.60
C SER A 49 10.39 -10.38 -14.55
N ASN A 50 9.34 -10.76 -13.80
CA ASN A 50 9.38 -11.76 -12.74
C ASN A 50 10.40 -11.43 -11.63
N THR A 51 10.51 -10.16 -11.30
CA THR A 51 11.51 -9.64 -10.35
C THR A 51 10.87 -8.75 -9.30
N VAL A 52 11.64 -8.52 -8.23
CA VAL A 52 11.42 -7.43 -7.28
C VAL A 52 12.64 -6.52 -7.32
N THR A 53 12.44 -5.25 -7.63
CA THR A 53 13.47 -4.21 -7.50
C THR A 53 13.51 -3.73 -6.06
N VAL A 54 14.69 -3.68 -5.47
CA VAL A 54 14.93 -3.15 -4.13
C VAL A 54 15.57 -1.79 -4.26
N LEU A 55 14.93 -0.76 -3.69
CA LEU A 55 15.42 0.61 -3.66
C LEU A 55 15.83 0.97 -2.24
N ASP A 56 17.04 1.48 -2.08
CA ASP A 56 17.55 2.06 -0.84
C ASP A 56 17.03 3.50 -0.73
N LEU A 57 16.14 3.76 0.23
CA LEU A 57 15.52 5.08 0.38
C LEU A 57 16.40 6.09 1.12
N VAL A 58 17.42 5.63 1.84
CA VAL A 58 18.40 6.52 2.50
C VAL A 58 19.30 7.18 1.47
N TYR A 59 19.74 6.43 0.46
CA TYR A 59 20.65 6.91 -0.59
C TYR A 59 19.97 7.18 -1.93
N LEU A 60 18.66 6.90 -2.04
CA LEU A 60 17.84 7.05 -3.25
C LEU A 60 18.48 6.43 -4.48
N ARG A 61 18.73 5.13 -4.38
CA ARG A 61 19.33 4.34 -5.44
C ARG A 61 18.78 2.92 -5.47
N GLN A 62 18.89 2.27 -6.60
CA GLN A 62 18.66 0.84 -6.68
C GLN A 62 19.76 0.09 -5.90
N ASP A 63 19.35 -0.75 -4.95
CA ASP A 63 20.24 -1.67 -4.22
C ASP A 63 20.49 -2.91 -5.07
N ARG A 64 19.41 -3.60 -5.48
CA ARG A 64 19.48 -4.82 -6.32
C ARG A 64 18.15 -5.18 -6.96
N THR A 65 18.20 -6.19 -7.82
CA THR A 65 17.01 -6.86 -8.37
C THR A 65 17.01 -8.32 -7.92
N LEU A 66 15.87 -8.78 -7.40
CA LEU A 66 15.67 -10.13 -6.92
C LEU A 66 14.82 -10.92 -7.90
N GLN A 67 15.25 -12.14 -8.26
CA GLN A 67 14.41 -13.09 -8.99
C GLN A 67 13.37 -13.67 -8.02
N VAL A 68 12.08 -13.64 -8.41
CA VAL A 68 10.95 -14.22 -7.67
C VAL A 68 10.21 -15.22 -8.56
N GLY A 69 9.03 -15.64 -8.15
CA GLY A 69 8.20 -16.49 -9.02
C GLY A 69 7.62 -15.72 -10.21
N THR A 70 6.90 -16.41 -11.10
CA THR A 70 6.37 -15.84 -12.34
C THR A 70 5.11 -15.02 -12.06
N ASP A 71 5.04 -13.84 -12.65
CA ASP A 71 3.94 -12.88 -12.54
C ASP A 71 3.69 -12.45 -11.06
N PRO A 72 4.65 -11.73 -10.45
CA PRO A 72 4.45 -11.17 -9.13
C PRO A 72 3.34 -10.11 -9.15
N THR A 73 2.37 -10.22 -8.23
CA THR A 73 1.17 -9.37 -8.17
C THR A 73 1.20 -8.40 -7.00
N LYS A 74 1.06 -8.93 -5.79
CA LYS A 74 0.97 -8.15 -4.56
C LYS A 74 2.01 -8.59 -3.55
N MET A 75 2.41 -7.63 -2.71
CA MET A 75 3.38 -7.83 -1.65
C MET A 75 2.79 -7.46 -0.30
N ALA A 76 3.31 -8.10 0.75
CA ALA A 76 2.99 -7.75 2.13
C ALA A 76 4.26 -7.71 2.98
N VAL A 77 4.34 -6.71 3.86
CA VAL A 77 5.41 -6.56 4.84
C VAL A 77 5.03 -7.27 6.13
N ASN A 78 5.95 -8.03 6.71
CA ASN A 78 5.73 -8.58 8.04
C ASN A 78 5.83 -7.46 9.09
N PRO A 79 4.82 -7.26 9.96
CA PRO A 79 4.82 -6.20 10.94
C PRO A 79 5.84 -6.39 12.07
N THR A 80 6.24 -7.64 12.35
CA THR A 80 7.10 -8.00 13.50
C THR A 80 8.49 -8.48 13.08
N ARG A 81 8.67 -8.91 11.82
CA ARG A 81 9.93 -9.44 11.27
C ARG A 81 10.42 -8.62 10.08
N ASN A 82 11.71 -8.69 9.79
CA ASN A 82 12.32 -8.06 8.61
C ASN A 82 12.13 -8.98 7.38
N GLU A 83 10.86 -9.23 7.02
CA GLU A 83 10.48 -10.05 5.87
C GLU A 83 9.42 -9.35 5.00
N VAL A 84 9.52 -9.59 3.69
CA VAL A 84 8.54 -9.18 2.67
C VAL A 84 8.11 -10.42 1.91
N TYR A 85 6.82 -10.55 1.65
CA TYR A 85 6.22 -11.68 0.94
C TYR A 85 5.66 -11.20 -0.38
N VAL A 86 5.91 -11.98 -1.43
CA VAL A 86 5.52 -11.64 -2.81
C VAL A 86 4.63 -12.75 -3.36
N ALA A 87 3.39 -12.45 -3.69
CA ALA A 87 2.49 -13.37 -4.36
C ALA A 87 2.84 -13.46 -5.85
N ASN A 88 3.09 -14.68 -6.35
CA ASN A 88 3.47 -14.92 -7.75
C ASN A 88 2.34 -15.69 -8.45
N ALA A 89 1.55 -14.99 -9.26
CA ALA A 89 0.29 -15.51 -9.77
C ALA A 89 0.45 -16.74 -10.66
N GLN A 90 1.36 -16.70 -11.62
CA GLN A 90 1.49 -17.82 -12.57
C GLN A 90 2.23 -19.01 -11.97
N SER A 91 3.14 -18.81 -11.04
CA SER A 91 3.85 -19.93 -10.38
C SER A 91 3.10 -20.54 -9.20
N GLY A 92 2.01 -19.93 -8.72
CA GLY A 92 1.25 -20.45 -7.57
C GLY A 92 2.09 -20.48 -6.29
N THR A 93 2.91 -19.46 -6.06
CA THR A 93 3.86 -19.44 -4.95
C THR A 93 3.91 -18.09 -4.26
N ILE A 94 4.47 -18.08 -3.04
CA ILE A 94 4.88 -16.89 -2.31
C ILE A 94 6.40 -16.90 -2.21
N SER A 95 7.08 -15.87 -2.69
CA SER A 95 8.50 -15.67 -2.42
C SER A 95 8.68 -14.92 -1.10
N VAL A 96 9.59 -15.40 -0.24
CA VAL A 96 9.93 -14.78 1.04
C VAL A 96 11.26 -14.05 0.89
N ILE A 97 11.25 -12.74 1.06
CA ILE A 97 12.44 -11.89 1.01
C ILE A 97 12.84 -11.54 2.46
N ASN A 98 14.08 -11.83 2.80
CA ASN A 98 14.70 -11.31 4.03
C ASN A 98 15.19 -9.89 3.76
N ALA A 99 14.64 -8.91 4.49
CA ALA A 99 14.94 -7.50 4.28
C ALA A 99 16.27 -7.05 4.90
N ASP A 100 16.83 -7.79 5.86
CA ASP A 100 18.15 -7.48 6.40
C ASP A 100 19.27 -7.70 5.37
N ALA A 101 19.08 -8.71 4.51
CA ALA A 101 20.06 -9.13 3.50
C ALA A 101 19.60 -8.83 2.07
N ASN A 102 18.38 -8.34 1.87
CA ASN A 102 17.76 -8.12 0.57
C ASN A 102 17.92 -9.31 -0.38
N ARG A 103 17.44 -10.48 0.05
CA ARG A 103 17.52 -11.72 -0.74
C ARG A 103 16.30 -12.62 -0.53
N VAL A 104 15.91 -13.37 -1.55
CA VAL A 104 14.90 -14.42 -1.41
C VAL A 104 15.49 -15.57 -0.58
N VAL A 105 14.80 -15.96 0.47
CA VAL A 105 15.25 -16.99 1.42
C VAL A 105 14.37 -18.24 1.42
N ALA A 106 13.16 -18.16 0.87
CA ALA A 106 12.26 -19.29 0.72
C ALA A 106 11.22 -19.02 -0.38
N THR A 107 10.63 -20.12 -0.85
CA THR A 107 9.45 -20.11 -1.71
C THR A 107 8.41 -21.05 -1.09
N ILE A 108 7.19 -20.56 -0.93
CA ILE A 108 6.08 -21.28 -0.33
C ILE A 108 5.06 -21.57 -1.42
N ALA A 109 4.71 -22.85 -1.62
CA ALA A 109 3.64 -23.22 -2.55
C ALA A 109 2.27 -22.86 -1.95
N VAL A 110 1.40 -22.28 -2.77
CA VAL A 110 0.00 -21.98 -2.49
C VAL A 110 -0.87 -22.47 -3.65
N ARG A 111 -2.12 -22.05 -3.72
CA ARG A 111 -3.04 -22.48 -4.77
C ARG A 111 -2.84 -21.67 -6.07
N HIS A 112 -3.69 -21.96 -7.05
CA HIS A 112 -3.54 -21.44 -8.41
C HIS A 112 -3.89 -19.95 -8.47
N ARG A 113 -3.02 -19.16 -9.13
CA ARG A 113 -3.14 -17.71 -9.36
C ARG A 113 -3.41 -16.90 -8.09
N PRO A 114 -2.46 -16.88 -7.12
CA PRO A 114 -2.55 -15.97 -5.99
C PRO A 114 -2.57 -14.51 -6.49
N SER A 115 -3.57 -13.74 -6.06
CA SER A 115 -3.80 -12.36 -6.48
C SER A 115 -3.43 -11.34 -5.40
N PHE A 116 -3.57 -11.71 -4.14
CA PHE A 116 -3.35 -10.84 -3.01
C PHE A 116 -2.84 -11.59 -1.80
N ILE A 117 -2.04 -10.92 -0.97
CA ILE A 117 -1.52 -11.46 0.29
C ILE A 117 -1.65 -10.42 1.39
N THR A 118 -2.09 -10.84 2.57
CA THR A 118 -2.06 -10.03 3.79
C THR A 118 -1.43 -10.83 4.93
N VAL A 119 -0.72 -10.13 5.83
CA VAL A 119 -0.08 -10.73 7.02
C VAL A 119 -0.83 -10.30 8.25
N GLU A 120 -1.11 -11.24 9.16
CA GLU A 120 -1.77 -10.93 10.42
C GLU A 120 -0.90 -10.01 11.31
N PRO A 121 -1.52 -9.24 12.23
CA PRO A 121 -0.79 -8.28 13.08
C PRO A 121 0.32 -8.90 13.92
N THR A 122 0.21 -10.19 14.28
CA THR A 122 1.24 -10.92 15.04
C THR A 122 2.45 -11.33 14.20
N GLY A 123 2.32 -11.32 12.85
CA GLY A 123 3.39 -11.67 11.93
C GLY A 123 3.66 -13.17 11.74
N HIS A 124 2.81 -14.04 12.30
CA HIS A 124 3.01 -15.50 12.23
C HIS A 124 2.27 -16.18 11.08
N ARG A 125 1.20 -15.56 10.57
CA ARG A 125 0.38 -16.10 9.48
C ARG A 125 0.16 -15.09 8.38
N ALA A 126 -0.03 -15.62 7.18
CA ALA A 126 -0.52 -14.84 6.04
C ALA A 126 -1.74 -15.52 5.42
N TYR A 127 -2.58 -14.71 4.80
CA TYR A 127 -3.76 -15.15 4.06
C TYR A 127 -3.61 -14.70 2.62
N VAL A 128 -3.87 -15.63 1.70
CA VAL A 128 -3.62 -15.42 0.26
C VAL A 128 -4.89 -15.70 -0.51
N ALA A 129 -5.40 -14.70 -1.22
CA ALA A 129 -6.50 -14.89 -2.16
C ALA A 129 -5.97 -15.60 -3.41
N ASN A 130 -6.56 -16.76 -3.74
CA ASN A 130 -6.19 -17.54 -4.91
C ASN A 130 -7.28 -17.41 -5.97
N TYR A 131 -7.11 -16.44 -6.85
CA TYR A 131 -8.05 -16.11 -7.92
C TYR A 131 -8.43 -17.32 -8.78
N GLY A 132 -7.45 -18.15 -9.13
CA GLY A 132 -7.66 -19.32 -10.00
C GLY A 132 -8.19 -20.57 -9.29
N SER A 133 -8.33 -20.56 -7.97
CA SER A 133 -8.78 -21.72 -7.17
C SER A 133 -10.00 -21.44 -6.31
N ASN A 134 -10.59 -20.23 -6.38
CA ASN A 134 -11.76 -19.82 -5.61
C ASN A 134 -11.58 -20.09 -4.09
N SER A 135 -10.42 -19.75 -3.57
CA SER A 135 -10.03 -20.09 -2.20
C SER A 135 -9.09 -19.08 -1.58
N VAL A 136 -8.96 -19.17 -0.26
CA VAL A 136 -7.93 -18.47 0.52
C VAL A 136 -6.99 -19.50 1.12
N SER A 137 -5.69 -19.37 0.85
CA SER A 137 -4.65 -20.14 1.52
C SER A 137 -4.29 -19.48 2.85
N ILE A 138 -4.19 -20.30 3.90
CA ILE A 138 -3.65 -19.93 5.20
C ILE A 138 -2.22 -20.46 5.27
N VAL A 139 -1.27 -19.50 5.36
CA VAL A 139 0.16 -19.81 5.35
C VAL A 139 0.74 -19.57 6.73
N ASP A 140 1.42 -20.58 7.26
CA ASP A 140 2.26 -20.46 8.44
C ASP A 140 3.62 -19.91 8.03
N LEU A 141 3.94 -18.72 8.50
CA LEU A 141 5.16 -18.01 8.14
C LEU A 141 6.38 -18.50 8.93
N ASP A 142 6.18 -19.14 10.09
CA ASP A 142 7.26 -19.75 10.87
C ASP A 142 7.71 -21.07 10.23
N LEU A 143 6.76 -21.91 9.82
CA LEU A 143 7.00 -23.18 9.15
C LEU A 143 7.21 -23.03 7.64
N ARG A 144 6.91 -21.84 7.09
CA ARG A 144 7.02 -21.51 5.65
C ARG A 144 6.26 -22.50 4.76
N ARG A 145 5.01 -22.76 5.11
CA ARG A 145 4.13 -23.65 4.35
C ARG A 145 2.67 -23.27 4.45
N GLU A 146 1.89 -23.67 3.44
CA GLU A 146 0.43 -23.68 3.52
C GLU A 146 -0.01 -24.70 4.57
N VAL A 147 -0.87 -24.29 5.50
CA VAL A 147 -1.36 -25.15 6.58
C VAL A 147 -2.84 -25.46 6.46
N SER A 148 -3.60 -24.61 5.77
CA SER A 148 -5.03 -24.80 5.53
C SER A 148 -5.47 -24.03 4.30
N VAL A 149 -6.65 -24.38 3.77
CA VAL A 149 -7.31 -23.69 2.67
C VAL A 149 -8.78 -23.53 3.00
N ALA A 150 -9.31 -22.31 2.88
CA ALA A 150 -10.72 -22.03 3.01
C ALA A 150 -11.33 -21.77 1.62
N GLY A 151 -12.52 -22.32 1.36
CA GLY A 151 -13.29 -21.98 0.17
C GLY A 151 -13.79 -20.54 0.25
N ALA A 152 -13.71 -19.81 -0.87
CA ALA A 152 -14.25 -18.46 -1.03
C ALA A 152 -15.29 -18.47 -2.18
N GLY A 153 -15.81 -17.28 -2.54
CA GLY A 153 -16.56 -17.13 -3.78
C GLY A 153 -15.64 -17.22 -5.01
N GLU A 154 -16.22 -17.06 -6.20
CA GLU A 154 -15.48 -17.17 -7.45
C GLU A 154 -14.53 -15.98 -7.64
N GLN A 155 -13.31 -16.28 -8.11
CA GLN A 155 -12.28 -15.31 -8.45
C GLN A 155 -12.01 -14.31 -7.30
N PRO A 156 -11.56 -14.75 -6.12
CA PRO A 156 -11.20 -13.84 -5.05
C PRO A 156 -10.00 -12.98 -5.47
N VAL A 157 -10.15 -11.65 -5.37
CA VAL A 157 -9.14 -10.68 -5.81
C VAL A 157 -8.37 -10.07 -4.65
N GLN A 158 -9.04 -9.87 -3.51
CA GLN A 158 -8.40 -9.31 -2.31
C GLN A 158 -8.82 -10.05 -1.04
N VAL A 159 -7.97 -9.94 -0.03
CA VAL A 159 -8.18 -10.52 1.29
C VAL A 159 -7.58 -9.58 2.34
N HIS A 160 -8.40 -9.12 3.28
CA HIS A 160 -7.97 -8.19 4.33
C HIS A 160 -8.34 -8.70 5.72
N ILE A 161 -7.42 -8.54 6.66
CA ILE A 161 -7.61 -8.87 8.06
C ILE A 161 -8.02 -7.61 8.81
N SER A 162 -9.00 -7.75 9.71
CA SER A 162 -9.33 -6.68 10.65
C SER A 162 -8.16 -6.38 11.59
N PRO A 163 -7.99 -5.12 12.03
CA PRO A 163 -6.91 -4.73 12.94
C PRO A 163 -6.84 -5.55 14.23
N ASP A 164 -7.97 -6.06 14.73
CA ASP A 164 -8.03 -6.95 15.90
C ASP A 164 -7.64 -8.41 15.60
N GLY A 165 -7.34 -8.76 14.33
CA GLY A 165 -6.92 -10.09 13.89
C GLY A 165 -8.01 -11.16 13.91
N ARG A 166 -9.30 -10.82 14.04
CA ARG A 166 -10.39 -11.77 14.24
C ARG A 166 -11.28 -11.98 13.03
N THR A 167 -11.27 -11.06 12.08
CA THR A 167 -12.13 -11.10 10.90
C THR A 167 -11.28 -11.03 9.63
N LEU A 168 -11.62 -11.86 8.67
CA LEU A 168 -11.06 -11.83 7.32
C LEU A 168 -12.19 -11.49 6.35
N VAL A 169 -11.97 -10.47 5.53
CA VAL A 169 -12.90 -10.06 4.47
C VAL A 169 -12.27 -10.37 3.12
N VAL A 170 -13.00 -11.07 2.27
CA VAL A 170 -12.55 -11.51 0.94
C VAL A 170 -13.49 -10.99 -0.12
N THR A 171 -12.97 -10.26 -1.09
CA THR A 171 -13.73 -9.78 -2.25
C THR A 171 -13.69 -10.83 -3.35
N ASN A 172 -14.84 -11.31 -3.79
CA ASN A 172 -14.97 -12.35 -4.81
C ASN A 172 -15.52 -11.71 -6.09
N HIS A 173 -14.61 -11.33 -6.98
CA HIS A 173 -14.93 -10.59 -8.21
C HIS A 173 -15.89 -11.37 -9.13
N GLY A 174 -15.62 -12.67 -9.35
CA GLY A 174 -16.39 -13.51 -10.26
C GLY A 174 -17.80 -13.82 -9.77
N SER A 175 -18.00 -14.01 -8.48
CA SER A 175 -19.31 -14.26 -7.88
C SER A 175 -20.03 -12.99 -7.40
N ASN A 176 -19.47 -11.79 -7.64
CA ASN A 176 -20.08 -10.52 -7.24
C ASN A 176 -20.46 -10.49 -5.74
N SER A 177 -19.58 -10.99 -4.90
CA SER A 177 -19.87 -11.23 -3.49
C SER A 177 -18.69 -10.91 -2.58
N VAL A 178 -18.99 -10.79 -1.29
CA VAL A 178 -18.00 -10.60 -0.23
C VAL A 178 -18.17 -11.72 0.77
N SER A 179 -17.09 -12.46 1.06
CA SER A 179 -17.07 -13.49 2.10
C SER A 179 -16.42 -12.95 3.36
N VAL A 180 -17.02 -13.19 4.52
CA VAL A 180 -16.49 -12.80 5.82
C VAL A 180 -16.23 -14.06 6.65
N PHE A 181 -15.00 -14.19 7.15
CA PHE A 181 -14.58 -15.34 7.93
C PHE A 181 -14.20 -14.92 9.35
N ASP A 182 -14.49 -15.81 10.31
CA ASP A 182 -13.89 -15.78 11.63
C ASP A 182 -12.46 -16.28 11.56
N LEU A 183 -11.54 -15.58 12.21
CA LEU A 183 -10.19 -16.01 12.45
C LEU A 183 -10.01 -16.40 13.91
N ILE A 184 -9.32 -17.49 14.15
CA ILE A 184 -8.80 -17.83 15.47
C ILE A 184 -7.44 -17.15 15.61
N PRO A 185 -7.29 -16.13 16.48
CA PRO A 185 -6.03 -15.44 16.66
C PRO A 185 -4.90 -16.43 16.98
N TYR A 186 -3.72 -16.15 16.42
CA TYR A 186 -2.55 -16.96 16.73
C TYR A 186 -2.23 -16.89 18.24
N SER A 187 -2.01 -18.05 18.85
CA SER A 187 -1.47 -18.15 20.21
C SER A 187 -0.24 -19.04 20.21
N ALA A 188 0.80 -18.61 20.90
CA ALA A 188 2.04 -19.37 21.02
C ALA A 188 1.75 -20.77 21.58
N GLY A 189 2.27 -21.82 20.90
CA GLY A 189 2.04 -23.22 21.26
C GLY A 189 0.78 -23.88 20.68
N SER A 190 -0.09 -23.16 20.00
CA SER A 190 -1.18 -23.76 19.24
C SER A 190 -0.64 -24.40 17.95
N PRO A 191 -1.07 -25.64 17.59
CA PRO A 191 -0.69 -26.20 16.31
C PRO A 191 -1.19 -25.29 15.18
N ALA A 192 -0.31 -24.95 14.25
CA ALA A 192 -0.64 -24.13 13.09
C ALA A 192 -1.78 -24.70 12.22
N SER A 193 -2.04 -25.99 12.35
CA SER A 193 -3.10 -26.75 11.66
C SER A 193 -4.47 -26.68 12.34
N ALA A 194 -4.62 -26.06 13.51
CA ALA A 194 -5.95 -25.81 14.07
C ALA A 194 -6.75 -24.99 13.05
N SER A 195 -8.01 -25.38 12.80
CA SER A 195 -8.91 -24.69 11.87
C SER A 195 -8.90 -23.18 12.15
N VAL A 196 -8.26 -22.44 11.24
CA VAL A 196 -7.92 -21.02 11.48
C VAL A 196 -8.98 -20.11 10.94
N THR A 197 -9.87 -20.64 10.08
CA THR A 197 -10.92 -19.87 9.42
C THR A 197 -12.23 -20.63 9.43
N HIS A 198 -13.30 -19.89 9.68
CA HIS A 198 -14.66 -20.35 9.53
C HIS A 198 -15.45 -19.30 8.74
N LEU A 199 -16.10 -19.71 7.64
CA LEU A 199 -16.97 -18.82 6.88
C LEU A 199 -18.16 -18.43 7.77
N ARG A 200 -18.28 -17.14 8.06
CA ARG A 200 -19.30 -16.57 8.93
C ARG A 200 -20.48 -16.03 8.15
N SER A 201 -20.20 -15.27 7.08
CA SER A 201 -21.21 -14.64 6.25
C SER A 201 -20.77 -14.50 4.81
N THR A 202 -21.73 -14.45 3.88
CA THR A 202 -21.50 -14.09 2.49
C THR A 202 -22.54 -13.03 2.08
N PHE A 203 -22.08 -11.93 1.54
CA PHE A 203 -22.90 -10.84 1.02
C PHE A 203 -22.83 -10.82 -0.50
N SER A 204 -23.97 -10.97 -1.16
CA SER A 204 -24.10 -10.81 -2.61
C SER A 204 -24.55 -9.37 -2.95
N GLY A 205 -24.50 -9.02 -4.24
CA GLY A 205 -24.93 -7.71 -4.69
C GLY A 205 -23.82 -6.64 -4.72
N CYS A 206 -22.56 -7.08 -4.85
CA CYS A 206 -21.42 -6.21 -5.11
C CYS A 206 -20.79 -6.57 -6.48
N PRO A 207 -21.41 -6.14 -7.61
CA PRO A 207 -20.93 -6.49 -8.93
C PRO A 207 -19.50 -6.01 -9.16
N GLY A 208 -18.60 -6.95 -9.54
CA GLY A 208 -17.19 -6.66 -9.71
C GLY A 208 -16.51 -6.28 -8.40
N ALA A 209 -16.79 -7.00 -7.28
CA ALA A 209 -16.13 -6.76 -5.99
C ALA A 209 -14.60 -6.68 -6.20
N ALA A 210 -14.01 -5.50 -5.93
CA ALA A 210 -12.63 -5.18 -6.31
C ALA A 210 -11.74 -4.93 -5.11
N ASP A 211 -11.96 -3.86 -4.38
CA ASP A 211 -11.12 -3.40 -3.26
C ASP A 211 -11.90 -3.38 -1.94
N THR A 212 -11.18 -3.51 -0.81
CA THR A 212 -11.79 -3.43 0.51
C THR A 212 -10.90 -2.75 1.52
N VAL A 213 -11.51 -1.99 2.42
CA VAL A 213 -10.85 -1.46 3.62
C VAL A 213 -11.66 -1.82 4.86
N ILE A 214 -10.99 -2.03 5.98
CA ILE A 214 -11.60 -2.31 7.28
C ILE A 214 -11.21 -1.18 8.24
N LEU A 215 -12.19 -0.62 8.95
CA LEU A 215 -11.94 0.47 9.88
C LEU A 215 -10.93 0.09 10.99
N PRO A 216 -10.18 1.06 11.54
CA PRO A 216 -9.20 0.81 12.59
C PRO A 216 -9.78 0.16 13.85
N ASP A 217 -11.06 0.39 14.13
CA ASP A 217 -11.80 -0.22 15.26
C ASP A 217 -12.38 -1.60 14.95
N SER A 218 -12.15 -2.14 13.74
CA SER A 218 -12.64 -3.44 13.26
C SER A 218 -14.17 -3.55 13.16
N SER A 219 -14.91 -2.45 13.25
CA SER A 219 -16.38 -2.45 13.30
C SER A 219 -17.05 -2.53 11.93
N LYS A 220 -16.40 -2.03 10.90
CA LYS A 220 -16.96 -1.96 9.54
C LYS A 220 -15.92 -2.31 8.47
N ALA A 221 -16.43 -2.82 7.36
CA ALA A 221 -15.68 -2.93 6.10
C ALA A 221 -16.43 -2.19 4.99
N PHE A 222 -15.69 -1.59 4.07
CA PHE A 222 -16.22 -0.98 2.86
C PHE A 222 -15.61 -1.67 1.66
N VAL A 223 -16.43 -2.00 0.66
CA VAL A 223 -16.05 -2.78 -0.51
C VAL A 223 -16.44 -2.05 -1.78
N ALA A 224 -15.50 -1.81 -2.67
CA ALA A 224 -15.74 -1.24 -3.99
C ALA A 224 -16.40 -2.28 -4.91
N CYS A 225 -17.58 -1.96 -5.43
CA CYS A 225 -18.33 -2.77 -6.39
C CYS A 225 -18.19 -2.15 -7.78
N SER A 226 -17.08 -2.44 -8.47
CA SER A 226 -16.62 -1.69 -9.64
C SER A 226 -17.62 -1.69 -10.80
N ALA A 227 -18.27 -2.82 -11.06
CA ALA A 227 -19.30 -2.93 -12.11
C ALA A 227 -20.69 -2.42 -11.67
N GLY A 228 -20.90 -2.24 -10.36
CA GLY A 228 -22.15 -1.70 -9.78
C GLY A 228 -22.12 -0.18 -9.58
N HIS A 229 -20.96 0.47 -9.73
CA HIS A 229 -20.76 1.89 -9.44
C HIS A 229 -21.13 2.27 -7.99
N GLN A 230 -20.89 1.35 -7.07
CA GLN A 230 -21.28 1.46 -5.67
C GLN A 230 -20.14 1.06 -4.73
N VAL A 231 -20.28 1.45 -3.47
CA VAL A 231 -19.50 0.92 -2.36
C VAL A 231 -20.46 0.24 -1.39
N MET A 232 -20.20 -1.03 -1.08
CA MET A 232 -20.94 -1.78 -0.08
C MET A 232 -20.35 -1.51 1.31
N ALA A 233 -21.13 -1.00 2.23
CA ALA A 233 -20.78 -0.84 3.63
C ALA A 233 -21.28 -2.05 4.44
N LEU A 234 -20.38 -2.72 5.14
CA LEU A 234 -20.67 -3.87 6.00
C LEU A 234 -20.38 -3.54 7.46
N GLY A 235 -21.32 -3.83 8.35
CA GLY A 235 -21.06 -3.92 9.78
C GLY A 235 -20.52 -5.31 10.11
N LEU A 236 -19.35 -5.36 10.72
CA LEU A 236 -18.70 -6.60 11.13
C LEU A 236 -19.12 -6.99 12.54
N ALA A 237 -19.26 -8.29 12.77
CA ALA A 237 -19.64 -8.80 14.08
C ALA A 237 -18.57 -8.46 15.13
N ALA A 238 -19.01 -7.89 16.24
CA ALA A 238 -18.13 -7.61 17.36
C ALA A 238 -17.64 -8.93 18.01
N ALA A 239 -16.41 -8.91 18.54
CA ALA A 239 -15.84 -10.08 19.21
C ALA A 239 -16.79 -10.59 20.32
N PRO A 240 -17.03 -11.92 20.40
CA PRO A 240 -17.89 -12.49 21.43
C PRO A 240 -17.44 -12.07 22.85
N GLY A 241 -18.39 -11.63 23.67
CA GLY A 241 -18.12 -11.19 25.03
C GLY A 241 -17.43 -9.81 25.17
N SER A 242 -17.17 -9.12 24.06
CA SER A 242 -16.65 -7.74 24.08
C SER A 242 -17.66 -6.77 24.70
N TRP A 243 -17.19 -5.59 25.13
CA TRP A 243 -18.06 -4.55 25.64
C TRP A 243 -19.14 -4.16 24.60
N ALA A 244 -18.75 -3.99 23.32
CA ALA A 244 -19.66 -3.63 22.24
C ALA A 244 -20.77 -4.69 22.04
N ALA A 245 -20.43 -5.99 22.03
CA ALA A 245 -21.39 -7.08 21.91
C ALA A 245 -22.36 -7.14 23.10
N LYS A 246 -21.88 -6.81 24.32
CA LYS A 246 -22.74 -6.75 25.54
C LYS A 246 -23.69 -5.57 25.53
N GLN A 247 -23.24 -4.42 25.02
CA GLN A 247 -24.08 -3.20 24.96
C GLN A 247 -25.12 -3.27 23.85
N ASN A 248 -24.78 -3.88 22.73
CA ASN A 248 -25.69 -3.98 21.59
C ASN A 248 -25.64 -5.39 20.97
N PRO A 249 -26.61 -6.26 21.32
CA PRO A 249 -26.72 -7.61 20.77
C PRO A 249 -26.83 -7.66 19.24
N SER A 250 -27.27 -6.57 18.57
CA SER A 250 -27.32 -6.52 17.11
C SER A 250 -25.93 -6.50 16.45
N LEU A 251 -24.88 -6.24 17.22
CA LEU A 251 -23.47 -6.28 16.75
C LEU A 251 -22.85 -7.69 16.80
N THR A 252 -23.62 -8.71 17.14
CA THR A 252 -23.12 -10.11 17.20
C THR A 252 -23.14 -10.82 15.84
N ALA A 253 -23.68 -10.18 14.80
CA ALA A 253 -23.72 -10.72 13.44
C ALA A 253 -23.29 -9.66 12.43
N ASP A 254 -22.66 -10.15 11.33
CA ASP A 254 -22.37 -9.29 10.18
C ASP A 254 -23.67 -8.86 9.51
N ARG A 255 -23.68 -7.65 8.96
CA ARG A 255 -24.83 -7.12 8.24
C ARG A 255 -24.41 -6.13 7.16
N MET A 256 -25.12 -6.09 6.06
CA MET A 256 -25.01 -4.99 5.12
C MET A 256 -25.68 -3.74 5.71
N LEU A 257 -24.93 -2.63 5.75
CA LEU A 257 -25.39 -1.36 6.28
C LEU A 257 -25.98 -0.49 5.18
N ALA A 258 -25.28 -0.41 4.03
CA ALA A 258 -25.67 0.41 2.90
C ALA A 258 -25.01 -0.09 1.60
N LEU A 259 -25.64 0.28 0.48
CA LEU A 259 -25.01 0.36 -0.84
C LEU A 259 -24.98 1.85 -1.21
N LEU A 260 -23.80 2.39 -1.41
CA LEU A 260 -23.53 3.80 -1.59
C LEU A 260 -23.21 4.06 -3.06
N ASP A 261 -24.03 4.87 -3.73
CA ASP A 261 -23.77 5.25 -5.12
C ASP A 261 -22.59 6.21 -5.18
N VAL A 262 -21.59 5.86 -5.99
CA VAL A 262 -20.35 6.63 -6.22
C VAL A 262 -20.16 6.89 -7.71
N GLY A 263 -18.98 7.36 -8.13
CA GLY A 263 -18.67 7.50 -9.54
C GLY A 263 -18.54 6.16 -10.27
N LYS A 264 -18.28 6.21 -11.58
CA LYS A 264 -18.22 5.01 -12.42
C LYS A 264 -16.92 4.24 -12.19
N MET A 265 -17.06 2.92 -12.09
CA MET A 265 -15.97 1.97 -11.94
C MET A 265 -15.07 2.30 -10.72
N PRO A 266 -15.61 2.23 -9.48
CA PRO A 266 -14.80 2.37 -8.28
C PRO A 266 -13.79 1.20 -8.20
N VAL A 267 -12.49 1.53 -8.16
CA VAL A 267 -11.42 0.53 -8.24
C VAL A 267 -10.56 0.46 -6.98
N HIS A 268 -10.54 1.53 -6.18
CA HIS A 268 -9.70 1.60 -4.98
C HIS A 268 -10.33 2.48 -3.90
N LEU A 269 -10.07 2.10 -2.65
CA LEU A 269 -10.53 2.77 -1.44
C LEU A 269 -9.32 3.26 -0.63
N ALA A 270 -9.14 4.57 -0.53
CA ALA A 270 -8.13 5.18 0.33
C ALA A 270 -8.79 5.65 1.63
N MET A 271 -8.45 5.03 2.74
CA MET A 271 -9.00 5.39 4.05
C MET A 271 -8.08 6.38 4.77
N LYS A 272 -8.68 7.38 5.42
CA LYS A 272 -7.95 8.23 6.37
C LYS A 272 -7.37 7.38 7.51
N PRO A 273 -6.17 7.67 7.99
CA PRO A 273 -5.59 6.98 9.14
C PRO A 273 -6.47 6.95 10.39
N ASP A 274 -7.28 7.99 10.63
CA ASP A 274 -8.25 8.05 11.74
C ASP A 274 -9.53 7.24 11.51
N GLY A 275 -9.74 6.73 10.27
CA GLY A 275 -10.92 5.97 9.88
C GLY A 275 -12.18 6.80 9.66
N GLY A 276 -12.12 8.12 9.73
CA GLY A 276 -13.28 9.01 9.60
C GLY A 276 -13.89 9.05 8.22
N GLU A 277 -13.05 8.96 7.18
CA GLU A 277 -13.46 9.08 5.78
C GLU A 277 -12.73 8.09 4.88
N ILE A 278 -13.37 7.76 3.77
CA ILE A 278 -12.82 6.92 2.70
C ILE A 278 -12.98 7.67 1.38
N PHE A 279 -11.91 7.70 0.60
CA PHE A 279 -11.87 8.27 -0.75
C PHE A 279 -11.85 7.16 -1.78
N VAL A 280 -12.84 7.16 -2.66
CA VAL A 280 -13.08 6.09 -3.65
C VAL A 280 -12.59 6.56 -5.01
N SER A 281 -11.57 5.93 -5.57
CA SER A 281 -11.10 6.24 -6.93
C SER A 281 -12.08 5.68 -7.96
N ASN A 282 -12.75 6.56 -8.72
CA ASN A 282 -13.73 6.23 -9.75
C ASN A 282 -13.09 6.32 -11.14
N PHE A 283 -12.58 5.20 -11.63
CA PHE A 283 -11.71 5.12 -12.81
C PHE A 283 -12.36 5.71 -14.08
N ASP A 284 -13.62 5.37 -14.35
CA ASP A 284 -14.31 5.76 -15.60
C ASP A 284 -15.10 7.09 -15.49
N SER A 285 -15.00 7.79 -14.36
CA SER A 285 -15.57 9.13 -14.21
C SER A 285 -14.55 10.20 -13.81
N ASP A 286 -13.24 9.89 -13.87
CA ASP A 286 -12.15 10.84 -13.65
C ASP A 286 -12.28 11.61 -12.31
N SER A 287 -12.77 10.92 -11.28
CA SER A 287 -13.15 11.51 -10.00
C SER A 287 -12.81 10.61 -8.82
N PHE A 288 -12.89 11.18 -7.64
CA PHE A 288 -13.04 10.39 -6.43
C PHE A 288 -14.34 10.78 -5.71
N SER A 289 -14.92 9.83 -4.98
CA SER A 289 -16.04 10.07 -4.08
C SER A 289 -15.56 9.98 -2.63
N GLU A 290 -16.06 10.88 -1.79
CA GLU A 290 -15.81 10.89 -0.35
C GLU A 290 -16.96 10.21 0.39
N ILE A 291 -16.63 9.30 1.29
CA ILE A 291 -17.61 8.58 2.12
C ILE A 291 -17.29 8.85 3.60
N ALA A 292 -18.24 9.41 4.32
CA ALA A 292 -18.20 9.49 5.77
C ALA A 292 -18.49 8.11 6.37
N THR A 293 -17.52 7.52 7.05
CA THR A 293 -17.63 6.14 7.58
C THR A 293 -18.60 6.03 8.75
N TRP A 294 -18.80 7.09 9.46
CA TRP A 294 -19.66 7.20 10.60
C TRP A 294 -21.16 7.10 10.23
N THR A 295 -21.61 7.88 9.23
CA THR A 295 -23.01 7.87 8.75
C THR A 295 -23.24 6.86 7.64
N ASN A 296 -22.21 6.38 6.95
CA ASN A 296 -22.27 5.64 5.69
C ASN A 296 -22.96 6.45 4.59
N GLU A 297 -22.50 7.67 4.37
CA GLU A 297 -23.05 8.60 3.37
C GLU A 297 -21.94 9.10 2.46
N VAL A 298 -22.29 9.37 1.21
CA VAL A 298 -21.39 10.02 0.24
C VAL A 298 -21.47 11.52 0.46
N GLY A 299 -20.37 12.12 0.92
CA GLY A 299 -20.25 13.56 1.15
C GLY A 299 -20.17 14.36 -0.15
N GLY A 300 -19.48 13.82 -1.15
CA GLY A 300 -19.31 14.46 -2.44
C GLY A 300 -18.55 13.61 -3.43
N THR A 301 -18.50 14.09 -4.68
CA THR A 301 -17.67 13.53 -5.76
C THR A 301 -16.93 14.65 -6.45
N TYR A 302 -15.62 14.52 -6.57
CA TYR A 302 -14.71 15.58 -6.99
C TYR A 302 -13.80 15.11 -8.12
N SER A 303 -13.55 15.97 -9.11
CA SER A 303 -12.56 15.68 -10.15
C SER A 303 -11.15 15.71 -9.57
N ILE A 304 -10.29 14.74 -9.95
CA ILE A 304 -8.91 14.62 -9.45
C ILE A 304 -7.87 14.48 -10.56
N GLY A 305 -8.27 14.02 -11.73
CA GLY A 305 -7.43 13.74 -12.89
C GLY A 305 -8.01 12.61 -13.72
N ASN A 306 -7.34 12.26 -14.82
CA ASN A 306 -7.84 11.24 -15.74
C ASN A 306 -7.48 9.82 -15.29
N LYS A 307 -8.47 8.95 -15.21
CA LYS A 307 -8.37 7.54 -14.81
C LYS A 307 -7.66 7.33 -13.47
N PRO A 308 -8.23 7.81 -12.36
CA PRO A 308 -7.68 7.57 -11.04
C PRO A 308 -7.73 6.07 -10.70
N VAL A 309 -6.60 5.49 -10.31
CA VAL A 309 -6.48 4.05 -10.03
C VAL A 309 -6.24 3.75 -8.56
N ARG A 310 -5.47 4.56 -7.87
CA ARG A 310 -5.10 4.33 -6.48
C ARG A 310 -4.94 5.64 -5.73
N GLY A 311 -5.41 5.66 -4.49
CA GLY A 311 -5.22 6.78 -3.57
C GLY A 311 -4.47 6.35 -2.31
N ILE A 312 -3.82 7.30 -1.65
CA ILE A 312 -3.25 7.14 -0.31
C ILE A 312 -3.40 8.46 0.44
N VAL A 313 -3.75 8.39 1.71
CA VAL A 313 -3.91 9.58 2.57
C VAL A 313 -2.67 9.72 3.46
N SER A 314 -2.19 10.95 3.63
CA SER A 314 -1.09 11.28 4.54
C SER A 314 -1.46 10.96 6.00
N ARG A 315 -0.46 10.63 6.84
CA ARG A 315 -0.65 10.23 8.24
C ARG A 315 -1.33 11.30 9.10
N ASP A 316 -1.15 12.55 8.73
CA ASP A 316 -1.77 13.70 9.40
C ASP A 316 -3.24 13.93 8.99
N ASN A 317 -3.80 13.06 8.15
CA ASN A 317 -5.15 13.14 7.57
C ASN A 317 -5.40 14.35 6.65
N SER A 318 -4.38 15.12 6.27
CA SER A 318 -4.56 16.41 5.58
C SER A 318 -4.66 16.32 4.06
N THR A 319 -3.99 15.32 3.45
CA THR A 319 -3.84 15.26 1.99
C THR A 319 -4.11 13.87 1.43
N LEU A 320 -4.98 13.82 0.44
CA LEU A 320 -5.18 12.64 -0.43
C LEU A 320 -4.30 12.78 -1.67
N TRP A 321 -3.51 11.74 -1.94
CA TRP A 321 -2.67 11.59 -3.13
C TRP A 321 -3.27 10.52 -4.03
N VAL A 322 -3.51 10.83 -5.30
CA VAL A 322 -4.18 9.92 -6.24
C VAL A 322 -3.36 9.73 -7.50
N ALA A 323 -3.06 8.47 -7.83
CA ALA A 323 -2.44 8.10 -9.10
C ALA A 323 -3.48 8.19 -10.22
N ASN A 324 -3.24 9.08 -11.18
CA ASN A 324 -4.06 9.29 -12.37
C ASN A 324 -3.38 8.64 -13.57
N SER A 325 -3.70 7.36 -13.83
CA SER A 325 -2.99 6.54 -14.83
C SER A 325 -3.16 7.06 -16.26
N GLY A 326 -4.25 7.76 -16.55
CA GLY A 326 -4.50 8.35 -17.86
C GLY A 326 -3.92 9.77 -18.03
N ALA A 327 -3.33 10.35 -16.97
CA ALA A 327 -2.75 11.70 -17.00
C ALA A 327 -1.26 11.74 -16.64
N ASP A 328 -0.63 10.57 -16.42
CA ASP A 328 0.79 10.44 -16.05
C ASP A 328 1.16 11.39 -14.88
N SER A 329 0.31 11.39 -13.85
CA SER A 329 0.46 12.33 -12.73
C SER A 329 -0.15 11.82 -11.43
N ILE A 330 0.29 12.41 -10.33
CA ILE A 330 -0.35 12.30 -9.02
C ILE A 330 -1.15 13.57 -8.77
N GLY A 331 -2.47 13.42 -8.56
CA GLY A 331 -3.34 14.49 -8.09
C GLY A 331 -3.24 14.64 -6.57
N LEU A 332 -3.30 15.88 -6.10
CA LEU A 332 -3.28 16.20 -4.67
C LEU A 332 -4.59 16.90 -4.29
N TYR A 333 -5.25 16.41 -3.27
CA TYR A 333 -6.45 17.02 -2.72
C TYR A 333 -6.22 17.33 -1.24
N SER A 334 -6.39 18.63 -0.89
CA SER A 334 -6.38 19.08 0.50
C SER A 334 -7.72 18.71 1.13
N ILE A 335 -7.69 17.80 2.09
CA ILE A 335 -8.89 17.29 2.75
C ILE A 335 -9.51 18.40 3.60
N ASP A 336 -8.70 19.12 4.37
CA ASP A 336 -9.16 20.20 5.24
C ASP A 336 -9.78 21.38 4.47
N ASP A 337 -9.21 21.70 3.31
CA ASP A 337 -9.72 22.81 2.47
C ASP A 337 -10.85 22.37 1.52
N GLY A 338 -11.06 21.06 1.34
CA GLY A 338 -12.07 20.52 0.42
C GLY A 338 -11.79 20.84 -1.05
N LYS A 339 -10.52 20.95 -1.48
CA LYS A 339 -10.16 21.36 -2.83
C LYS A 339 -8.91 20.68 -3.39
N LEU A 340 -8.80 20.69 -4.72
CA LEU A 340 -7.60 20.24 -5.42
C LEU A 340 -6.44 21.18 -5.05
N ALA A 341 -5.36 20.61 -4.50
CA ALA A 341 -4.16 21.34 -4.10
C ALA A 341 -3.11 21.43 -5.21
N GLY A 342 -3.20 20.56 -6.22
CA GLY A 342 -2.27 20.54 -7.34
C GLY A 342 -2.10 19.17 -7.96
N SER A 343 -1.06 19.04 -8.78
CA SER A 343 -0.64 17.74 -9.34
C SER A 343 0.87 17.71 -9.57
N VAL A 344 1.45 16.52 -9.51
CA VAL A 344 2.87 16.26 -9.81
C VAL A 344 2.96 15.25 -10.95
N ARG A 345 3.69 15.59 -12.01
CA ARG A 345 3.94 14.66 -13.12
C ARG A 345 4.89 13.55 -12.69
N THR A 346 4.64 12.34 -13.20
CA THR A 346 5.42 11.12 -12.97
C THR A 346 5.88 10.51 -14.30
N GLY A 347 6.26 9.26 -14.31
CA GLY A 347 6.38 8.45 -15.51
C GLY A 347 5.01 8.04 -16.07
N SER A 348 5.01 7.11 -17.03
CA SER A 348 3.78 6.76 -17.74
C SER A 348 2.95 5.71 -16.99
N SER A 349 1.66 6.00 -16.84
CA SER A 349 0.67 5.14 -16.19
C SER A 349 1.03 4.79 -14.74
N PRO A 350 1.02 5.77 -13.82
CA PRO A 350 1.18 5.51 -12.39
C PRO A 350 0.08 4.60 -11.88
N ASP A 351 0.45 3.55 -11.11
CA ASP A 351 -0.50 2.56 -10.58
C ASP A 351 -0.37 2.35 -9.07
N ALA A 352 0.83 2.11 -8.54
CA ALA A 352 1.03 1.84 -7.12
C ALA A 352 1.71 3.02 -6.41
N LEU A 353 1.29 3.24 -5.17
CA LEU A 353 1.77 4.32 -4.30
C LEU A 353 2.24 3.76 -2.97
N ALA A 354 3.35 4.26 -2.44
CA ALA A 354 3.77 4.02 -1.07
C ALA A 354 4.57 5.20 -0.51
N PHE A 355 4.29 5.59 0.73
CA PHE A 355 5.13 6.54 1.45
C PHE A 355 6.39 5.89 2.01
N SER A 356 7.47 6.67 2.16
CA SER A 356 8.55 6.35 3.10
C SER A 356 8.01 6.32 4.54
N ALA A 357 8.73 5.67 5.46
CA ALA A 357 8.27 5.51 6.83
C ALA A 357 8.04 6.83 7.59
N ASP A 358 8.74 7.88 7.19
CA ASP A 358 8.57 9.25 7.70
C ASP A 358 7.66 10.13 6.84
N GLU A 359 7.12 9.56 5.74
CA GLU A 359 6.28 10.24 4.74
C GLU A 359 6.93 11.43 4.00
N HIS A 360 8.23 11.58 4.09
CA HIS A 360 9.00 12.60 3.37
C HIS A 360 9.01 12.39 1.87
N LEU A 361 8.87 11.10 1.45
CA LEU A 361 8.86 10.66 0.07
C LEU A 361 7.56 9.89 -0.20
N LEU A 362 7.00 10.17 -1.36
CA LEU A 362 6.01 9.31 -2.01
C LEU A 362 6.68 8.62 -3.19
N LEU A 363 6.61 7.30 -3.21
CA LEU A 363 7.08 6.44 -4.29
C LEU A 363 5.90 6.08 -5.18
N VAL A 364 6.08 6.18 -6.49
CA VAL A 364 5.04 5.91 -7.48
C VAL A 364 5.58 4.92 -8.50
N ALA A 365 4.92 3.78 -8.66
CA ALA A 365 5.25 2.83 -9.71
C ALA A 365 4.57 3.24 -11.01
N ASP A 366 5.36 3.56 -12.01
CA ASP A 366 4.93 3.95 -13.33
C ASP A 366 4.97 2.72 -14.25
N THR A 367 3.82 2.05 -14.38
CA THR A 367 3.72 0.68 -14.94
C THR A 367 4.17 0.60 -16.39
N HIS A 368 3.86 1.60 -17.22
CA HIS A 368 4.24 1.59 -18.64
C HIS A 368 5.67 2.06 -18.89
N SER A 369 6.18 3.04 -18.15
CA SER A 369 7.57 3.49 -18.30
C SER A 369 8.58 2.57 -17.62
N GLY A 370 8.15 1.73 -16.67
CA GLY A 370 9.02 0.77 -16.01
C GLY A 370 9.99 1.40 -15.01
N ASP A 371 9.56 2.47 -14.36
CA ASP A 371 10.34 3.23 -13.39
C ASP A 371 9.54 3.58 -12.12
N ILE A 372 10.20 4.20 -11.16
CA ILE A 372 9.64 4.68 -9.92
C ILE A 372 9.89 6.16 -9.81
N ALA A 373 8.83 6.96 -9.91
CA ALA A 373 8.90 8.36 -9.59
C ALA A 373 8.97 8.54 -8.06
N VAL A 374 9.95 9.32 -7.61
CA VAL A 374 10.15 9.69 -6.20
C VAL A 374 9.75 11.14 -6.04
N ILE A 375 8.70 11.38 -5.29
CA ILE A 375 8.15 12.71 -5.04
C ILE A 375 8.51 13.11 -3.62
N ARG A 376 9.05 14.31 -3.41
CA ARG A 376 9.09 14.92 -2.09
C ARG A 376 7.71 15.44 -1.74
N THR A 377 7.21 15.03 -0.59
CA THR A 377 5.87 15.40 -0.12
C THR A 377 5.82 16.83 0.39
N GLU A 378 6.97 17.35 0.84
CA GLU A 378 7.11 18.69 1.38
C GLU A 378 8.22 19.47 0.69
N GLY A 379 8.09 20.79 0.63
CA GLY A 379 9.08 21.70 0.08
C GLY A 379 8.62 23.16 0.10
N LYS A 380 9.54 24.11 -0.15
CA LYS A 380 9.21 25.55 -0.14
C LYS A 380 8.16 25.93 -1.19
N GLN A 381 8.02 25.13 -2.25
CA GLN A 381 7.08 25.33 -3.35
C GLN A 381 6.00 24.25 -3.38
N GLY A 382 5.86 23.49 -2.30
CA GLY A 382 4.97 22.31 -2.21
C GLY A 382 5.61 21.03 -2.72
N PRO A 383 4.80 19.97 -2.88
CA PRO A 383 5.25 18.67 -3.38
C PRO A 383 5.83 18.74 -4.79
N ALA A 384 6.90 17.99 -5.04
CA ALA A 384 7.57 18.00 -6.35
C ALA A 384 8.27 16.67 -6.66
N LEU A 385 8.32 16.30 -7.94
CA LEU A 385 9.16 15.20 -8.42
C LEU A 385 10.61 15.50 -8.08
N PHE A 386 11.24 14.56 -7.36
CA PHE A 386 12.62 14.71 -6.95
C PHE A 386 13.57 13.95 -7.87
N THR A 387 13.25 12.69 -8.17
CA THR A 387 14.04 11.83 -9.06
C THR A 387 13.18 10.70 -9.61
N ILE A 388 13.70 10.02 -10.63
CA ILE A 388 13.14 8.81 -11.18
C ILE A 388 14.19 7.71 -11.03
N LEU A 389 13.80 6.56 -10.49
CA LEU A 389 14.66 5.40 -10.30
C LEU A 389 14.21 4.26 -11.22
N PRO A 390 15.15 3.48 -11.80
CA PRO A 390 14.76 2.37 -12.65
C PRO A 390 14.06 1.26 -11.84
N ALA A 391 13.06 0.63 -12.44
CA ALA A 391 12.43 -0.59 -11.95
C ALA A 391 12.62 -1.72 -12.98
N GLY A 392 11.80 -2.77 -12.90
CA GLY A 392 11.69 -3.79 -13.94
C GLY A 392 10.52 -3.50 -14.89
N ILE A 393 10.17 -4.49 -15.71
CA ILE A 393 9.07 -4.37 -16.66
C ILE A 393 7.73 -4.50 -15.92
N SER A 394 6.83 -3.55 -16.13
CA SER A 394 5.49 -3.49 -15.55
C SER A 394 5.52 -3.54 -14.01
N PRO A 395 6.11 -2.53 -13.34
CA PRO A 395 6.00 -2.42 -11.90
C PRO A 395 4.52 -2.21 -11.51
N ASN A 396 4.02 -2.96 -10.52
CA ASN A 396 2.60 -3.05 -10.21
C ASN A 396 2.26 -3.00 -8.73
N ASP A 397 3.25 -3.07 -7.84
CA ASP A 397 3.06 -2.89 -6.40
C ASP A 397 4.34 -2.38 -5.72
N ILE A 398 4.16 -1.61 -4.65
CA ILE A 398 5.27 -1.07 -3.83
C ILE A 398 4.94 -1.29 -2.37
N VAL A 399 5.91 -1.82 -1.62
CA VAL A 399 5.87 -1.82 -0.17
C VAL A 399 7.18 -1.28 0.42
N VAL A 400 7.09 -0.58 1.53
CA VAL A 400 8.25 0.01 2.21
C VAL A 400 8.50 -0.69 3.53
N LYS A 401 9.76 -0.97 3.82
CA LYS A 401 10.21 -1.56 5.09
C LYS A 401 11.37 -0.76 5.67
N ALA A 402 11.10 -0.08 6.77
CA ALA A 402 12.13 0.47 7.64
C ALA A 402 12.65 -0.65 8.56
N LEU A 403 13.96 -0.80 8.64
CA LEU A 403 14.61 -1.82 9.44
C LEU A 403 15.02 -1.21 10.78
N ARG A 404 14.63 -1.87 11.86
CA ARG A 404 15.10 -1.55 13.21
C ARG A 404 16.45 -2.22 13.43
N GLU A 405 17.38 -1.53 14.04
CA GLU A 405 18.56 -2.19 14.60
C GLU A 405 18.11 -3.21 15.64
N LYS A 406 18.80 -4.36 15.65
CA LYS A 406 18.56 -5.42 16.63
C LYS A 406 19.18 -5.05 17.97
#